data_a7d272e6fd48b00e965a914a489a0ff8
#
_entry.id   a7d272e6fd48b00e965a914a489a0ff8
#
_cell.length_a   1.000
_cell.length_b   1.000
_cell.length_c   1.000
_cell.angle_alpha   90.00
_cell.angle_beta   90.00
_cell.angle_gamma   90.00
#
_symmetry.space_group_name_H-M   'P 1'
#
loop_
_entity.id
_entity.type
_entity.pdbx_description
1 polymer ?
#
loop_
_entity_poly.entity_id
_entity_poly.type
_entity_poly.pdbx_seq_one_letter_code
_entity_poly.pdbx_strand_id
1 'polypeptide(L)'
;MTEYENSRSRFSYPIRGLILIVLLGASWLSLESATANQAVLPKTIILVRHAEKKIVPPENKDPDLSAAGEKRAQEIARMFSGSGIAAIYATQYKRTQQTVKPLADRLRLPISRVEARKSSDLVEQIRARPAGQTIFVAGHNNTVPEIIGALGGPSLPIIPETEYDNLYILTIQSDGAVKLVTLKYGSSKPASGQSMTKP
;
A
#
# COMPACT_ATOMS: atom_id res chain seq x y z
N MET A 1 -37.78 -18.23 -99.43
CA MET A 1 -39.11 -17.75 -99.04
C MET A 1 -38.98 -16.96 -97.73
N THR A 2 -39.20 -15.71 -97.94
CA THR A 2 -39.73 -14.63 -97.08
C THR A 2 -38.90 -14.30 -95.85
N GLU A 3 -38.09 -13.29 -95.98
CA GLU A 3 -38.40 -11.83 -95.73
C GLU A 3 -39.24 -11.59 -94.50
N TYR A 4 -38.67 -10.88 -93.52
CA TYR A 4 -39.19 -9.58 -93.20
C TYR A 4 -38.19 -8.79 -92.26
N GLU A 5 -37.80 -7.79 -92.83
CA GLU A 5 -37.35 -6.44 -92.52
C GLU A 5 -37.79 -5.87 -91.16
N ASN A 6 -36.86 -5.11 -90.62
CA ASN A 6 -37.00 -3.71 -90.22
C ASN A 6 -37.49 -3.43 -88.83
N SER A 7 -36.74 -2.78 -88.04
CA SER A 7 -36.92 -1.35 -87.79
C SER A 7 -35.88 -0.79 -86.78
N ARG A 8 -35.15 0.18 -87.29
CA ARG A 8 -34.28 1.03 -86.50
C ARG A 8 -35.13 1.97 -85.64
N SER A 9 -34.84 2.07 -84.37
CA SER A 9 -35.01 3.36 -83.68
C SER A 9 -33.83 3.68 -82.80
N ARG A 10 -33.03 4.62 -83.29
CA ARG A 10 -31.97 5.25 -82.52
C ARG A 10 -32.60 6.18 -81.54
N PHE A 11 -32.55 5.86 -80.24
CA PHE A 11 -32.76 6.87 -79.18
C PHE A 11 -31.38 7.26 -78.61
N SER A 12 -30.96 8.44 -79.03
CA SER A 12 -29.80 9.14 -78.55
C SER A 12 -30.23 9.87 -77.24
N TYR A 13 -29.80 9.41 -76.12
CA TYR A 13 -29.89 10.16 -74.92
C TYR A 13 -28.54 10.83 -74.63
N PRO A 14 -28.52 12.16 -74.42
CA PRO A 14 -27.31 12.83 -74.06
C PRO A 14 -27.04 12.48 -72.57
N ILE A 15 -25.93 11.78 -72.34
CA ILE A 15 -25.40 11.54 -71.00
C ILE A 15 -24.89 12.90 -70.54
N ARG A 16 -25.74 13.65 -69.84
CA ARG A 16 -25.27 14.69 -68.93
C ARG A 16 -24.83 14.03 -67.67
N GLY A 17 -23.52 13.86 -67.60
CA GLY A 17 -22.87 13.33 -66.41
C GLY A 17 -23.13 14.18 -65.18
N LEU A 18 -23.95 13.66 -64.31
CA LEU A 18 -24.06 14.18 -62.95
C LEU A 18 -22.95 13.48 -62.16
N ILE A 19 -21.77 14.10 -62.10
CA ILE A 19 -20.71 13.69 -61.20
C ILE A 19 -21.18 14.08 -59.79
N LEU A 20 -21.78 13.12 -59.10
CA LEU A 20 -22.08 13.24 -57.70
C LEU A 20 -20.75 13.10 -56.95
N ILE A 21 -20.06 14.21 -56.70
CA ILE A 21 -18.94 14.27 -55.80
C ILE A 21 -19.46 14.02 -54.40
N VAL A 22 -19.48 12.78 -53.98
CA VAL A 22 -19.65 12.42 -52.56
C VAL A 22 -18.37 12.87 -51.85
N LEU A 23 -18.38 14.08 -51.34
CA LEU A 23 -17.41 14.53 -50.36
C LEU A 23 -17.65 13.69 -49.11
N LEU A 24 -17.02 12.54 -49.06
CA LEU A 24 -16.76 11.84 -47.78
C LEU A 24 -15.86 12.76 -46.95
N GLY A 25 -16.52 13.65 -46.23
CA GLY A 25 -15.90 14.35 -45.10
C GLY A 25 -15.41 13.30 -44.16
N ALA A 26 -14.16 12.89 -44.30
CA ALA A 26 -13.43 12.19 -43.28
C ALA A 26 -13.33 13.13 -42.08
N SER A 27 -14.38 13.14 -41.26
CA SER A 27 -14.29 13.61 -39.90
C SER A 27 -13.26 12.73 -39.22
N TRP A 28 -12.01 13.16 -39.27
CA TRP A 28 -11.01 12.69 -38.37
C TRP A 28 -11.48 13.14 -37.00
N LEU A 29 -12.33 12.31 -36.37
CA LEU A 29 -12.42 12.33 -34.93
C LEU A 29 -10.99 12.04 -34.46
N SER A 30 -10.28 13.11 -34.13
CA SER A 30 -9.11 13.02 -33.27
C SER A 30 -9.60 12.36 -31.99
N LEU A 31 -9.43 11.04 -31.92
CA LEU A 31 -9.49 10.33 -30.66
C LEU A 31 -8.28 10.83 -29.90
N GLU A 32 -8.43 12.03 -29.31
CA GLU A 32 -7.54 12.43 -28.25
C GLU A 32 -7.66 11.32 -27.23
N SER A 33 -6.68 10.41 -27.30
CA SER A 33 -6.40 9.49 -26.20
C SER A 33 -6.17 10.40 -25.01
N ALA A 34 -7.25 10.68 -24.28
CA ALA A 34 -7.15 11.14 -22.93
C ALA A 34 -6.36 10.02 -22.23
N THR A 35 -5.04 10.15 -22.23
CA THR A 35 -4.20 9.47 -21.28
C THR A 35 -4.72 9.96 -19.94
N ALA A 36 -5.75 9.25 -19.44
CA ALA A 36 -6.20 9.41 -18.09
C ALA A 36 -4.90 9.27 -17.30
N ASN A 37 -4.44 10.40 -16.77
CA ASN A 37 -3.33 10.45 -15.83
C ASN A 37 -3.81 9.56 -14.68
N GLN A 38 -3.50 8.26 -14.79
CA GLN A 38 -3.81 7.33 -13.70
C GLN A 38 -3.02 7.86 -12.52
N ALA A 39 -3.72 8.58 -11.67
CA ALA A 39 -3.13 9.08 -10.43
C ALA A 39 -2.50 7.86 -9.74
N VAL A 40 -1.18 7.77 -9.83
CA VAL A 40 -0.45 6.68 -9.18
C VAL A 40 -0.65 6.87 -7.70
N LEU A 41 -1.49 6.01 -7.12
CA LEU A 41 -1.87 6.11 -5.71
C LEU A 41 -0.64 5.96 -4.82
N PRO A 42 -0.55 6.75 -3.74
CA PRO A 42 0.57 6.66 -2.81
C PRO A 42 0.60 5.30 -2.12
N LYS A 43 1.80 4.79 -1.85
CA LYS A 43 2.01 3.59 -1.03
C LYS A 43 2.09 4.00 0.43
N THR A 44 1.34 3.34 1.29
CA THR A 44 1.32 3.62 2.73
C THR A 44 1.94 2.48 3.50
N ILE A 45 2.90 2.77 4.37
CA ILE A 45 3.55 1.80 5.25
C ILE A 45 3.28 2.22 6.70
N ILE A 46 2.62 1.34 7.45
CA ILE A 46 2.35 1.50 8.88
C ILE A 46 3.39 0.67 9.61
N LEU A 47 4.18 1.31 10.47
CA LEU A 47 5.24 0.62 11.20
C LEU A 47 5.04 0.80 12.70
N VAL A 48 5.25 -0.30 13.43
CA VAL A 48 5.24 -0.33 14.88
C VAL A 48 6.42 -1.15 15.40
N ARG A 49 6.90 -0.82 16.60
CA ARG A 49 7.73 -1.73 17.36
C ARG A 49 6.84 -2.87 17.89
N HIS A 50 7.38 -4.08 18.05
CA HIS A 50 6.67 -5.15 18.75
C HIS A 50 6.13 -4.67 20.09
N ALA A 51 5.01 -5.22 20.52
CA ALA A 51 4.39 -4.91 21.81
C ALA A 51 5.23 -5.43 22.99
N GLU A 52 4.81 -5.12 24.21
CA GLU A 52 5.53 -5.46 25.45
C GLU A 52 5.75 -6.97 25.56
N LYS A 53 6.99 -7.36 25.78
CA LYS A 53 7.41 -8.74 26.00
C LYS A 53 7.39 -9.11 27.47
N LYS A 54 7.26 -10.42 27.77
CA LYS A 54 7.48 -10.96 29.13
C LYS A 54 8.91 -10.68 29.59
N ILE A 55 9.07 -10.42 30.86
CA ILE A 55 10.36 -10.43 31.53
C ILE A 55 10.72 -11.90 31.76
N VAL A 56 11.81 -12.34 31.19
CA VAL A 56 12.27 -13.72 31.22
C VAL A 56 13.77 -13.77 31.53
N PRO A 57 14.31 -14.90 31.97
CA PRO A 57 15.75 -15.05 32.18
C PRO A 57 16.55 -14.76 30.90
N PRO A 58 17.82 -14.33 31.00
CA PRO A 58 18.65 -13.92 29.85
C PRO A 58 18.86 -14.98 28.78
N GLU A 59 18.70 -16.26 29.14
CA GLU A 59 18.83 -17.40 28.22
C GLU A 59 17.70 -17.43 27.18
N ASN A 60 16.52 -16.95 27.56
CA ASN A 60 15.39 -16.87 26.63
C ASN A 60 15.51 -15.61 25.74
N LYS A 61 16.04 -15.77 24.56
CA LYS A 61 16.22 -14.67 23.58
C LYS A 61 14.96 -14.33 22.81
N ASP A 62 13.89 -15.15 22.88
CA ASP A 62 12.65 -14.97 22.12
C ASP A 62 11.41 -15.11 23.02
N PRO A 63 11.21 -14.17 23.99
CA PRO A 63 10.06 -14.19 24.88
C PRO A 63 8.76 -13.87 24.13
N ASP A 64 7.68 -14.45 24.64
CA ASP A 64 6.31 -14.09 24.26
C ASP A 64 5.91 -12.69 24.70
N LEU A 65 4.79 -12.19 24.21
CA LEU A 65 4.19 -10.96 24.71
C LEU A 65 3.75 -11.11 26.17
N SER A 66 3.84 -10.03 26.91
CA SER A 66 3.19 -9.89 28.22
C SER A 66 1.68 -9.65 28.04
N ALA A 67 0.93 -9.74 29.13
CA ALA A 67 -0.50 -9.38 29.11
C ALA A 67 -0.76 -7.94 28.61
N ALA A 68 0.15 -7.00 28.88
CA ALA A 68 0.08 -5.64 28.33
C ALA A 68 0.31 -5.64 26.82
N GLY A 69 1.30 -6.42 26.36
CA GLY A 69 1.58 -6.58 24.92
C GLY A 69 0.44 -7.25 24.16
N GLU A 70 -0.21 -8.25 24.75
CA GLU A 70 -1.39 -8.88 24.14
C GLU A 70 -2.54 -7.88 23.97
N LYS A 71 -2.81 -7.05 25.00
CA LYS A 71 -3.79 -5.96 24.90
C LYS A 71 -3.45 -4.96 23.81
N ARG A 72 -2.17 -4.58 23.66
CA ARG A 72 -1.69 -3.68 22.61
C ARG A 72 -1.86 -4.30 21.23
N ALA A 73 -1.59 -5.60 21.07
CA ALA A 73 -1.82 -6.33 19.82
C ALA A 73 -3.32 -6.35 19.43
N GLN A 74 -4.22 -6.52 20.40
CA GLN A 74 -5.67 -6.43 20.17
C GLN A 74 -6.09 -5.02 19.76
N GLU A 75 -5.48 -3.98 20.34
CA GLU A 75 -5.75 -2.59 20.00
C GLU A 75 -5.33 -2.29 18.55
N ILE A 76 -4.18 -2.78 18.09
CA ILE A 76 -3.77 -2.72 16.69
C ILE A 76 -4.85 -3.36 15.80
N ALA A 77 -5.31 -4.55 16.15
CA ALA A 77 -6.33 -5.25 15.38
C ALA A 77 -7.66 -4.48 15.32
N ARG A 78 -8.04 -3.80 16.41
CA ARG A 78 -9.23 -2.97 16.47
C ARG A 78 -9.08 -1.73 15.58
N MET A 79 -7.95 -1.03 15.67
CA MET A 79 -7.69 0.21 14.92
C MET A 79 -7.65 0.00 13.42
N PHE A 80 -7.09 -1.11 12.98
CA PHE A 80 -6.83 -1.36 11.55
C PHE A 80 -7.76 -2.40 10.90
N SER A 81 -8.85 -2.77 11.55
CA SER A 81 -9.78 -3.79 11.03
C SER A 81 -10.44 -3.44 9.68
N GLY A 82 -10.54 -2.16 9.35
CA GLY A 82 -11.14 -1.67 8.09
C GLY A 82 -10.17 -0.87 7.22
N SER A 83 -8.86 -0.98 7.46
CA SER A 83 -7.85 -0.07 6.87
C SER A 83 -7.39 -0.45 5.46
N GLY A 84 -7.89 -1.53 4.86
CA GLY A 84 -7.47 -1.96 3.52
C GLY A 84 -6.00 -2.41 3.44
N ILE A 85 -5.42 -2.90 4.56
CA ILE A 85 -4.06 -3.46 4.57
C ILE A 85 -4.00 -4.63 3.59
N ALA A 86 -3.02 -4.59 2.69
CA ALA A 86 -2.78 -5.59 1.65
C ALA A 86 -1.67 -6.59 2.01
N ALA A 87 -0.80 -6.27 2.97
CA ALA A 87 0.27 -7.15 3.42
C ALA A 87 0.68 -6.84 4.87
N ILE A 88 1.09 -7.88 5.58
CA ILE A 88 1.59 -7.78 6.96
C ILE A 88 2.96 -8.44 7.01
N TYR A 89 3.96 -7.70 7.49
CA TYR A 89 5.31 -8.19 7.72
C TYR A 89 5.65 -8.18 9.22
N ALA A 90 6.30 -9.21 9.68
CA ALA A 90 6.85 -9.29 11.02
C ALA A 90 8.20 -9.99 11.00
N THR A 91 9.09 -9.67 11.93
CA THR A 91 10.36 -10.40 12.03
C THR A 91 10.14 -11.84 12.48
N GLN A 92 11.20 -12.67 12.43
CA GLN A 92 11.15 -14.07 12.83
C GLN A 92 10.84 -14.28 14.32
N TYR A 93 10.95 -13.24 15.16
CA TYR A 93 10.73 -13.34 16.60
C TYR A 93 9.25 -13.45 16.97
N LYS A 94 8.95 -14.29 17.97
CA LYS A 94 7.59 -14.51 18.49
C LYS A 94 6.88 -13.19 18.82
N ARG A 95 7.54 -12.27 19.54
CA ARG A 95 6.97 -11.00 19.97
C ARG A 95 6.47 -10.14 18.80
N THR A 96 7.18 -10.11 17.66
CA THR A 96 6.72 -9.34 16.50
C THR A 96 5.54 -10.02 15.81
N GLN A 97 5.60 -11.34 15.65
CA GLN A 97 4.51 -12.11 15.04
C GLN A 97 3.25 -12.06 15.91
N GLN A 98 3.38 -12.21 17.22
CA GLN A 98 2.26 -12.10 18.17
C GLN A 98 1.65 -10.69 18.19
N THR A 99 2.46 -9.65 17.98
CA THR A 99 1.97 -8.26 17.87
C THR A 99 0.99 -8.08 16.71
N VAL A 100 1.24 -8.71 15.57
CA VAL A 100 0.39 -8.56 14.37
C VAL A 100 -0.62 -9.68 14.20
N LYS A 101 -0.51 -10.77 14.96
CA LYS A 101 -1.38 -11.95 14.78
C LYS A 101 -2.88 -11.62 14.88
N PRO A 102 -3.38 -10.87 15.89
CA PRO A 102 -4.79 -10.53 15.95
C PRO A 102 -5.28 -9.72 14.74
N LEU A 103 -4.44 -8.83 14.20
CA LEU A 103 -4.73 -8.08 12.99
C LEU A 103 -4.76 -9.00 11.76
N ALA A 104 -3.76 -9.86 11.61
CA ALA A 104 -3.66 -10.82 10.52
C ALA A 104 -4.88 -11.76 10.47
N ASP A 105 -5.28 -12.28 11.62
CA ASP A 105 -6.46 -13.15 11.74
C ASP A 105 -7.74 -12.41 11.32
N ARG A 106 -7.90 -11.16 11.77
CA ARG A 106 -9.10 -10.35 11.46
C ARG A 106 -9.19 -9.99 9.99
N LEU A 107 -8.06 -9.70 9.35
CA LEU A 107 -7.98 -9.38 7.93
C LEU A 107 -7.87 -10.62 7.04
N ARG A 108 -7.70 -11.80 7.62
CA ARG A 108 -7.44 -13.07 6.91
C ARG A 108 -6.21 -12.98 6.00
N LEU A 109 -5.17 -12.29 6.47
CA LEU A 109 -3.92 -12.12 5.74
C LEU A 109 -2.83 -13.00 6.36
N PRO A 110 -1.94 -13.58 5.55
CA PRO A 110 -0.76 -14.24 6.07
C PRO A 110 0.22 -13.21 6.67
N ILE A 111 1.00 -13.63 7.66
CA ILE A 111 2.13 -12.87 8.17
C ILE A 111 3.36 -13.27 7.35
N SER A 112 3.88 -12.35 6.56
CA SER A 112 5.15 -12.51 5.85
C SER A 112 6.31 -12.34 6.83
N ARG A 113 7.00 -13.44 7.13
CA ARG A 113 8.12 -13.46 8.06
C ARG A 113 9.39 -13.00 7.37
N VAL A 114 10.13 -12.09 8.02
CA VAL A 114 11.40 -11.54 7.56
C VAL A 114 12.47 -11.66 8.63
N GLU A 115 13.72 -11.68 8.24
CA GLU A 115 14.84 -11.71 9.17
C GLU A 115 15.12 -10.30 9.71
N ALA A 116 15.16 -10.12 11.04
CA ALA A 116 15.38 -8.82 11.68
C ALA A 116 16.72 -8.16 11.30
N ARG A 117 17.73 -8.98 10.93
CA ARG A 117 19.06 -8.49 10.51
C ARG A 117 19.14 -8.13 9.02
N LYS A 118 18.05 -8.34 8.28
CA LYS A 118 17.95 -8.11 6.83
C LYS A 118 16.85 -7.08 6.52
N SER A 119 16.94 -5.91 7.16
CA SER A 119 16.01 -4.81 6.93
C SER A 119 16.00 -4.37 5.46
N SER A 120 17.14 -4.49 4.75
CA SER A 120 17.26 -4.24 3.32
C SER A 120 16.31 -5.10 2.49
N ASP A 121 16.26 -6.42 2.77
CA ASP A 121 15.40 -7.35 2.04
C ASP A 121 13.91 -7.00 2.22
N LEU A 122 13.52 -6.56 3.43
CA LEU A 122 12.17 -6.07 3.68
C LEU A 122 11.87 -4.78 2.91
N VAL A 123 12.82 -3.85 2.87
CA VAL A 123 12.68 -2.59 2.12
C VAL A 123 12.48 -2.88 0.63
N GLU A 124 13.25 -3.81 0.05
CA GLU A 124 13.07 -4.23 -1.34
C GLU A 124 11.70 -4.86 -1.59
N GLN A 125 11.25 -5.76 -0.71
CA GLN A 125 9.92 -6.35 -0.79
C GLN A 125 8.81 -5.29 -0.72
N ILE A 126 8.92 -4.29 0.16
CA ILE A 126 7.98 -3.18 0.27
C ILE A 126 7.99 -2.34 -1.02
N ARG A 127 9.17 -2.04 -1.57
CA ARG A 127 9.30 -1.28 -2.82
C ARG A 127 8.66 -2.00 -4.01
N ALA A 128 8.83 -3.32 -4.08
CA ALA A 128 8.27 -4.16 -5.14
C ALA A 128 6.73 -4.29 -5.08
N ARG A 129 6.08 -3.94 -3.96
CA ARG A 129 4.61 -3.98 -3.85
C ARG A 129 3.98 -2.93 -4.78
N PRO A 130 2.81 -3.21 -5.37
CA PRO A 130 2.06 -2.25 -6.17
C PRO A 130 1.83 -0.91 -5.46
N ALA A 131 1.74 0.16 -6.24
CA ALA A 131 1.28 1.47 -5.75
C ALA A 131 -0.16 1.37 -5.22
N GLY A 132 -0.56 2.29 -4.35
CA GLY A 132 -1.90 2.29 -3.73
C GLY A 132 -2.08 1.31 -2.58
N GLN A 133 -1.11 0.44 -2.32
CA GLN A 133 -1.23 -0.53 -1.22
C GLN A 133 -0.87 0.08 0.14
N THR A 134 -1.60 -0.38 1.16
CA THR A 134 -1.25 -0.17 2.57
C THR A 134 -0.59 -1.44 3.11
N ILE A 135 0.56 -1.28 3.74
CA ILE A 135 1.41 -2.36 4.27
C ILE A 135 1.59 -2.16 5.77
N PHE A 136 1.45 -3.20 6.56
CA PHE A 136 1.72 -3.17 8.00
C PHE A 136 3.02 -3.90 8.34
N VAL A 137 3.87 -3.29 9.17
CA VAL A 137 5.17 -3.83 9.57
C VAL A 137 5.33 -3.78 11.09
N ALA A 138 5.62 -4.93 11.70
CA ALA A 138 6.07 -5.00 13.09
C ALA A 138 7.57 -5.32 13.15
N GLY A 139 8.33 -4.39 13.68
CA GLY A 139 9.79 -4.48 13.84
C GLY A 139 10.25 -4.34 15.29
N HIS A 140 11.45 -3.80 15.46
CA HIS A 140 12.11 -3.58 16.73
C HIS A 140 12.43 -2.10 16.94
N ASN A 141 12.93 -1.77 18.12
CA ASN A 141 13.32 -0.41 18.48
C ASN A 141 14.35 0.23 17.53
N ASN A 142 15.22 -0.58 16.93
CA ASN A 142 16.25 -0.17 15.97
C ASN A 142 15.82 -0.34 14.52
N THR A 143 15.14 -1.45 14.18
CA THR A 143 14.80 -1.76 12.78
C THR A 143 13.67 -0.89 12.25
N VAL A 144 12.74 -0.41 13.08
CA VAL A 144 11.67 0.48 12.64
C VAL A 144 12.24 1.82 12.13
N PRO A 145 13.10 2.55 12.88
CA PRO A 145 13.79 3.73 12.37
C PRO A 145 14.62 3.46 11.11
N GLU A 146 15.35 2.35 11.09
CA GLU A 146 16.18 1.95 9.94
C GLU A 146 15.34 1.77 8.66
N ILE A 147 14.23 1.05 8.74
CA ILE A 147 13.32 0.84 7.60
C ILE A 147 12.72 2.17 7.12
N ILE A 148 12.31 3.05 8.03
CA ILE A 148 11.78 4.38 7.69
C ILE A 148 12.82 5.18 6.90
N GLY A 149 14.06 5.24 7.38
CA GLY A 149 15.15 5.93 6.68
C GLY A 149 15.46 5.31 5.31
N ALA A 150 15.54 3.97 5.24
CA ALA A 150 15.80 3.25 4.00
C ALA A 150 14.69 3.40 2.94
N LEU A 151 13.46 3.67 3.37
CA LEU A 151 12.34 3.98 2.46
C LEU A 151 12.29 5.45 2.04
N GLY A 152 13.26 6.28 2.45
CA GLY A 152 13.35 7.69 2.09
C GLY A 152 12.70 8.63 3.12
N GLY A 153 12.27 8.13 4.26
CA GLY A 153 11.78 8.93 5.37
C GLY A 153 12.91 9.62 6.14
N PRO A 154 12.59 10.44 7.13
CA PRO A 154 13.60 11.11 7.96
C PRO A 154 14.38 10.11 8.81
N SER A 155 15.62 10.47 9.13
CA SER A 155 16.40 9.74 10.13
C SER A 155 15.77 9.90 11.50
N LEU A 156 15.50 8.79 12.16
CA LEU A 156 14.91 8.76 13.51
C LEU A 156 15.89 8.13 14.49
N PRO A 157 15.88 8.55 15.75
CA PRO A 157 16.65 7.88 16.81
C PRO A 157 16.09 6.48 17.08
N ILE A 158 16.90 5.63 17.71
CA ILE A 158 16.44 4.34 18.24
C ILE A 158 15.31 4.59 19.23
N ILE A 159 14.22 3.84 19.11
CA ILE A 159 13.07 3.94 20.00
C ILE A 159 13.49 3.48 21.42
N PRO A 160 13.25 4.26 22.46
CA PRO A 160 13.56 3.87 23.82
C PRO A 160 12.95 2.51 24.20
N GLU A 161 13.67 1.70 25.00
CA GLU A 161 13.21 0.36 25.39
C GLU A 161 11.88 0.37 26.15
N THR A 162 11.52 1.48 26.77
CA THR A 162 10.28 1.67 27.52
C THR A 162 9.09 2.09 26.65
N GLU A 163 9.33 2.45 25.37
CA GLU A 163 8.29 2.95 24.45
C GLU A 163 7.79 1.86 23.52
N TYR A 164 6.49 1.58 23.61
CA TYR A 164 5.79 0.60 22.75
C TYR A 164 4.59 1.20 22.02
N ASP A 165 4.30 2.47 22.26
CA ASP A 165 3.10 3.17 21.79
C ASP A 165 3.32 4.02 20.54
N ASN A 166 4.51 3.99 19.96
CA ASN A 166 4.79 4.71 18.72
C ASN A 166 4.16 3.99 17.50
N LEU A 167 3.42 4.75 16.71
CA LEU A 167 2.85 4.36 15.43
C LEU A 167 3.38 5.31 14.35
N TYR A 168 4.02 4.75 13.35
CA TYR A 168 4.57 5.50 12.22
C TYR A 168 3.78 5.21 10.97
N ILE A 169 3.32 6.25 10.27
CA ILE A 169 2.66 6.14 8.97
C ILE A 169 3.55 6.84 7.96
N LEU A 170 4.21 6.05 7.12
CA LEU A 170 5.07 6.52 6.04
C LEU A 170 4.28 6.44 4.73
N THR A 171 4.15 7.56 4.04
CA THR A 171 3.49 7.63 2.74
C THR A 171 4.52 7.98 1.68
N ILE A 172 4.66 7.10 0.69
CA ILE A 172 5.53 7.31 -0.48
C ILE A 172 4.63 7.73 -1.64
N GLN A 173 4.78 8.97 -2.11
CA GLN A 173 4.04 9.54 -3.21
C GLN A 173 4.51 8.99 -4.56
N SER A 174 3.74 9.20 -5.60
CA SER A 174 4.09 8.77 -6.97
C SER A 174 5.32 9.46 -7.54
N ASP A 175 5.59 10.67 -7.10
CA ASP A 175 6.78 11.46 -7.46
C ASP A 175 8.02 11.09 -6.63
N GLY A 176 7.90 10.11 -5.73
CA GLY A 176 8.96 9.68 -4.82
C GLY A 176 9.06 10.49 -3.53
N ALA A 177 8.26 11.55 -3.36
CA ALA A 177 8.23 12.30 -2.11
C ALA A 177 7.73 11.42 -0.95
N VAL A 178 8.36 11.55 0.21
CA VAL A 178 8.03 10.74 1.38
C VAL A 178 7.55 11.64 2.51
N LYS A 179 6.42 11.26 3.11
CA LYS A 179 5.85 11.93 4.28
C LYS A 179 5.74 10.94 5.44
N LEU A 180 6.22 11.36 6.61
CA LEU A 180 6.07 10.60 7.85
C LEU A 180 5.11 11.30 8.80
N VAL A 181 4.18 10.55 9.37
CA VAL A 181 3.34 10.95 10.49
C VAL A 181 3.63 10.02 11.66
N THR A 182 3.91 10.58 12.83
CA THR A 182 4.12 9.83 14.05
C THR A 182 2.94 10.06 14.99
N LEU A 183 2.36 8.98 15.47
CA LEU A 183 1.23 8.98 16.39
C LEU A 183 1.57 8.14 17.64
N LYS A 184 0.78 8.28 18.67
CA LYS A 184 0.77 7.40 19.85
C LYS A 184 -0.53 6.61 19.87
N TYR A 185 -0.46 5.34 20.27
CA TYR A 185 -1.63 4.46 20.32
C TYR A 185 -1.64 3.57 21.58
N GLY A 186 -2.83 3.19 21.98
CA GLY A 186 -3.00 2.38 23.19
C GLY A 186 -2.63 3.15 24.48
N SER A 187 -2.39 2.41 25.55
CA SER A 187 -1.99 3.02 26.83
C SER A 187 -0.52 3.39 26.80
N SER A 188 -0.19 4.66 27.04
CA SER A 188 1.17 5.06 27.43
C SER A 188 1.41 4.60 28.86
N LYS A 189 2.56 3.96 29.16
CA LYS A 189 2.96 3.80 30.56
C LYS A 189 3.20 5.21 31.13
N PRO A 190 2.63 5.57 32.30
CA PRO A 190 3.06 6.79 32.98
C PRO A 190 4.57 6.69 33.18
N ALA A 191 5.30 7.77 32.87
CA ALA A 191 6.71 7.87 33.22
C ALA A 191 6.82 7.53 34.71
N SER A 192 7.59 6.47 35.02
CA SER A 192 7.83 6.05 36.40
C SER A 192 8.50 7.21 37.12
N GLY A 193 7.74 7.97 37.91
CA GLY A 193 8.30 9.06 38.70
C GLY A 193 7.41 10.24 39.08
N GLN A 194 6.11 10.23 38.77
CA GLN A 194 5.22 11.22 39.38
C GLN A 194 4.19 10.54 40.31
N SER A 195 4.60 10.32 41.54
CA SER A 195 3.66 10.19 42.63
C SER A 195 2.85 11.49 42.68
N MET A 196 1.59 11.44 42.20
CA MET A 196 0.65 12.50 42.53
C MET A 196 0.39 12.44 44.05
N THR A 197 1.08 13.26 44.83
CA THR A 197 0.60 13.65 46.15
C THR A 197 -0.70 14.41 45.90
N LYS A 198 -1.78 13.77 46.28
CA LYS A 198 -3.12 14.36 46.33
C LYS A 198 -3.14 15.47 47.38
N PRO A 199 -3.74 16.65 47.11
CA PRO A 199 -3.92 17.70 48.09
C PRO A 199 -4.84 17.26 49.22
#